data_3dda161088603a91b6d1fb1df814c96a
#
_entry.id   3dda161088603a91b6d1fb1df814c96a
#
_cell.length_a   1.000
_cell.length_b   1.000
_cell.length_c   1.000
_cell.angle_alpha   90.00
_cell.angle_beta   90.00
_cell.angle_gamma   90.00
#
_symmetry.space_group_name_H-M   'P 1'
#
loop_
_entity.id
_entity.type
_entity.pdbx_description
1 polymer ?
#
loop_
_entity_poly.entity_id
_entity_poly.type
_entity_poly.pdbx_seq_one_letter_code
_entity_poly.pdbx_strand_id
1 'polypeptide(L)'
;TVSDSRNSSNDSSGDLLCGLLQSADHQLADRAILPNNKYQLRATLSQWIASDNIQVVLINGGTGFHQSNCTVDALTPLLDTPVPGFGELFRQLSFNQLGSAALQSGALAGLANGTLIFAMPGSGGACQLAMQQLILPQLDSKTGPCNFVAHVKNSPLKSCGA
;
A
#
# COMPACT_ATOMS: atom_id res chain seq x y z
N THR A 1 -5.58 7.75 1.75
CA THR A 1 -4.58 8.84 1.67
C THR A 1 -4.30 9.37 3.06
N VAL A 2 -3.02 9.56 3.40
CA VAL A 2 -2.58 10.19 4.66
C VAL A 2 -2.03 11.57 4.37
N SER A 3 -2.75 12.62 4.77
CA SER A 3 -2.39 14.01 4.51
C SER A 3 -3.18 14.98 5.37
N ASP A 4 -2.53 16.04 5.84
CA ASP A 4 -3.18 17.14 6.58
C ASP A 4 -3.76 18.22 5.65
N SER A 5 -3.47 18.16 4.34
CA SER A 5 -3.85 19.18 3.35
C SER A 5 -4.76 18.66 2.23
N ARG A 6 -4.95 17.35 2.10
CA ARG A 6 -5.80 16.74 1.07
C ARG A 6 -7.23 16.55 1.58
N ASN A 7 -8.16 16.64 0.63
CA ASN A 7 -9.57 16.33 0.82
C ASN A 7 -10.12 15.68 -0.47
N SER A 8 -11.41 15.37 -0.51
CA SER A 8 -12.04 14.69 -1.65
C SER A 8 -11.95 15.44 -2.99
N SER A 9 -11.71 16.75 -2.97
CA SER A 9 -11.62 17.55 -4.19
C SER A 9 -10.21 17.71 -4.76
N ASN A 10 -9.18 17.35 -3.99
CA ASN A 10 -7.77 17.57 -4.38
C ASN A 10 -6.84 16.38 -4.14
N ASP A 11 -7.37 15.20 -3.82
CA ASP A 11 -6.58 13.97 -3.59
C ASP A 11 -6.26 13.26 -4.91
N SER A 12 -5.50 13.92 -5.77
CA SER A 12 -5.12 13.39 -7.09
C SER A 12 -4.38 12.07 -7.04
N SER A 13 -3.57 11.83 -6.00
CA SER A 13 -2.86 10.55 -5.84
C SER A 13 -3.79 9.42 -5.43
N GLY A 14 -4.76 9.70 -4.55
CA GLY A 14 -5.80 8.72 -4.21
C GLY A 14 -6.70 8.41 -5.41
N ASP A 15 -7.07 9.43 -6.20
CA ASP A 15 -7.85 9.23 -7.43
C ASP A 15 -7.09 8.37 -8.45
N LEU A 16 -5.78 8.60 -8.59
CA LEU A 16 -4.91 7.77 -9.44
C LEU A 16 -4.91 6.31 -8.98
N LEU A 17 -4.75 6.04 -7.68
CA LEU A 17 -4.77 4.68 -7.15
C LEU A 17 -6.12 3.99 -7.41
N CYS A 18 -7.23 4.67 -7.17
CA CYS A 18 -8.57 4.16 -7.45
C CYS A 18 -8.75 3.83 -8.94
N GLY A 19 -8.33 4.72 -9.83
CA GLY A 19 -8.41 4.49 -11.28
C GLY A 19 -7.56 3.31 -11.74
N LEU A 20 -6.35 3.15 -11.22
CA LEU A 20 -5.47 2.02 -11.55
C LEU A 20 -6.04 0.68 -11.05
N LEU A 21 -6.63 0.63 -9.85
CA LEU A 21 -7.31 -0.55 -9.34
C LEU A 21 -8.50 -0.94 -10.22
N GLN A 22 -9.36 0.02 -10.55
CA GLN A 22 -10.54 -0.22 -11.40
C GLN A 22 -10.15 -0.68 -12.80
N SER A 23 -9.10 -0.10 -13.38
CA SER A 23 -8.59 -0.50 -14.70
C SER A 23 -8.00 -1.92 -14.73
N ALA A 24 -7.67 -2.46 -13.55
CA ALA A 24 -7.18 -3.83 -13.37
C ALA A 24 -8.28 -4.77 -12.81
N ASP A 25 -9.55 -4.41 -12.98
CA ASP A 25 -10.73 -5.18 -12.55
C ASP A 25 -10.81 -5.46 -11.04
N HIS A 26 -10.13 -4.64 -10.21
CA HIS A 26 -10.29 -4.69 -8.76
C HIS A 26 -11.45 -3.81 -8.29
N GLN A 27 -12.12 -4.26 -7.21
CA GLN A 27 -13.22 -3.53 -6.60
C GLN A 27 -12.71 -2.63 -5.48
N LEU A 28 -13.08 -1.36 -5.51
CA LEU A 28 -12.85 -0.43 -4.40
C LEU A 28 -13.92 -0.68 -3.32
N ALA A 29 -13.50 -1.25 -2.19
CA ALA A 29 -14.39 -1.53 -1.08
C ALA A 29 -14.62 -0.30 -0.19
N ASP A 30 -13.58 0.49 0.05
CA ASP A 30 -13.63 1.68 0.90
C ASP A 30 -12.52 2.67 0.52
N ARG A 31 -12.68 3.93 0.91
CA ARG A 31 -11.67 4.99 0.73
C ARG A 31 -11.72 5.98 1.89
N ALA A 32 -10.56 6.31 2.44
CA ALA A 32 -10.44 7.33 3.49
C ALA A 32 -9.29 8.30 3.19
N ILE A 33 -9.47 9.55 3.61
CA ILE A 33 -8.42 10.57 3.69
C ILE A 33 -8.27 10.89 5.17
N LEU A 34 -7.09 10.60 5.72
CA LEU A 34 -6.81 10.72 7.15
C LEU A 34 -5.69 11.72 7.38
N PRO A 35 -5.74 12.51 8.46
CA PRO A 35 -4.63 13.36 8.85
C PRO A 35 -3.41 12.51 9.28
N ASN A 36 -2.25 13.14 9.40
CA ASN A 36 -1.06 12.51 9.98
C ASN A 36 -1.24 12.30 11.50
N ASN A 37 -2.21 11.46 11.85
CA ASN A 37 -2.50 11.03 13.21
C ASN A 37 -2.37 9.52 13.33
N LYS A 38 -1.34 9.09 14.04
CA LYS A 38 -0.99 7.67 14.20
C LYS A 38 -2.16 6.82 14.72
N TYR A 39 -2.93 7.33 15.64
CA TYR A 39 -4.01 6.56 16.27
C TYR A 39 -5.26 6.50 15.42
N GLN A 40 -5.60 7.57 14.71
CA GLN A 40 -6.69 7.54 13.73
C GLN A 40 -6.37 6.59 12.58
N LEU A 41 -5.12 6.63 12.09
CA LEU A 41 -4.68 5.70 11.05
C LEU A 41 -4.72 4.25 11.54
N ARG A 42 -4.23 3.95 12.74
CA ARG A 42 -4.34 2.60 13.34
C ARG A 42 -5.78 2.14 13.49
N ALA A 43 -6.69 2.99 13.95
CA ALA A 43 -8.09 2.65 14.11
C ALA A 43 -8.72 2.24 12.78
N THR A 44 -8.54 3.04 11.73
CA THR A 44 -9.05 2.73 10.38
C THR A 44 -8.41 1.46 9.82
N LEU A 45 -7.09 1.32 9.92
CA LEU A 45 -6.39 0.13 9.43
C LEU A 45 -6.86 -1.13 10.18
N SER A 46 -7.02 -1.08 11.49
CA SER A 46 -7.50 -2.21 12.29
C SER A 46 -8.92 -2.63 11.89
N GLN A 47 -9.81 -1.68 11.60
CA GLN A 47 -11.15 -1.98 11.09
C GLN A 47 -11.09 -2.68 9.72
N TRP A 48 -10.26 -2.19 8.81
CA TRP A 48 -10.09 -2.81 7.48
C TRP A 48 -9.42 -4.18 7.56
N ILE A 49 -8.41 -4.35 8.41
CA ILE A 49 -7.74 -5.63 8.66
C ILE A 49 -8.73 -6.66 9.27
N ALA A 50 -9.63 -6.22 10.13
CA ALA A 50 -10.65 -7.09 10.73
C ALA A 50 -11.81 -7.44 9.77
N SER A 51 -12.00 -6.65 8.71
CA SER A 51 -13.09 -6.88 7.75
C SER A 51 -12.80 -8.07 6.84
N ASP A 52 -13.76 -8.97 6.65
CA ASP A 52 -13.65 -10.10 5.73
C ASP A 52 -13.68 -9.68 4.24
N ASN A 53 -14.16 -8.47 3.95
CA ASN A 53 -14.34 -7.98 2.58
C ASN A 53 -13.14 -7.19 2.04
N ILE A 54 -12.12 -6.91 2.85
CA ILE A 54 -10.95 -6.12 2.44
C ILE A 54 -9.71 -7.01 2.38
N GLN A 55 -9.31 -7.37 1.17
CA GLN A 55 -8.16 -8.24 0.90
C GLN A 55 -6.85 -7.45 0.78
N VAL A 56 -6.93 -6.21 0.29
CA VAL A 56 -5.76 -5.35 0.03
C VAL A 56 -6.02 -3.94 0.54
N VAL A 57 -5.02 -3.33 1.16
CA VAL A 57 -5.03 -1.93 1.58
C VAL A 57 -3.87 -1.19 0.94
N LEU A 58 -4.15 -0.08 0.28
CA LEU A 58 -3.16 0.83 -0.27
C LEU A 58 -3.13 2.11 0.56
N ILE A 59 -1.96 2.50 1.04
CA ILE A 59 -1.74 3.72 1.82
C ILE A 59 -0.77 4.60 1.07
N ASN A 60 -1.18 5.81 0.70
CA ASN A 60 -0.30 6.80 0.10
C ASN A 60 -0.16 8.02 1.02
N GLY A 61 1.07 8.47 1.20
CA GLY A 61 1.43 9.62 2.04
C GLY A 61 1.82 9.27 3.48
N GLY A 62 2.36 10.25 4.18
CA GLY A 62 2.79 10.13 5.58
C GLY A 62 3.96 9.16 5.82
N THR A 63 4.73 8.79 4.78
CA THR A 63 5.82 7.79 4.87
C THR A 63 7.22 8.40 4.95
N GLY A 64 7.37 9.72 4.80
CA GLY A 64 8.67 10.39 4.84
C GLY A 64 9.24 10.55 6.25
N PHE A 65 10.42 11.19 6.35
CA PHE A 65 11.16 11.37 7.61
C PHE A 65 10.76 12.63 8.40
N HIS A 66 9.81 13.42 7.91
CA HIS A 66 9.32 14.57 8.67
C HIS A 66 8.59 14.10 9.94
N GLN A 67 8.77 14.83 11.05
CA GLN A 67 8.21 14.44 12.36
C GLN A 67 6.68 14.28 12.38
N SER A 68 5.95 14.97 11.49
CA SER A 68 4.51 14.80 11.37
C SER A 68 4.10 13.50 10.65
N ASN A 69 5.00 12.87 9.90
CA ASN A 69 4.69 11.64 9.18
C ASN A 69 4.58 10.45 10.13
N CYS A 70 3.49 9.72 10.04
CA CYS A 70 3.19 8.66 11.00
C CYS A 70 2.81 7.31 10.37
N THR A 71 2.79 7.21 9.04
CA THR A 71 2.30 6.00 8.36
C THR A 71 3.13 4.77 8.71
N VAL A 72 4.46 4.88 8.71
CA VAL A 72 5.36 3.77 9.06
C VAL A 72 5.13 3.31 10.51
N ASP A 73 5.12 4.27 11.44
CA ASP A 73 4.92 3.99 12.87
C ASP A 73 3.52 3.45 13.19
N ALA A 74 2.52 3.87 12.40
CA ALA A 74 1.16 3.37 12.58
C ALA A 74 1.01 1.95 12.07
N LEU A 75 1.57 1.65 10.90
CA LEU A 75 1.37 0.37 10.21
C LEU A 75 2.25 -0.75 10.78
N THR A 76 3.53 -0.48 11.06
CA THR A 76 4.49 -1.53 11.46
C THR A 76 3.99 -2.46 12.57
N PRO A 77 3.41 -1.96 13.69
CA PRO A 77 2.96 -2.84 14.76
C PRO A 77 1.67 -3.62 14.47
N LEU A 78 1.01 -3.36 13.34
CA LEU A 78 -0.18 -4.08 12.90
C LEU A 78 0.14 -5.25 11.97
N LEU A 79 1.37 -5.35 11.49
CA LEU A 79 1.77 -6.40 10.55
C LEU A 79 2.11 -7.70 11.28
N ASP A 80 1.46 -8.79 10.91
CA ASP A 80 1.81 -10.15 11.33
C ASP A 80 3.08 -10.63 10.62
N THR A 81 3.19 -10.31 9.32
CA THR A 81 4.32 -10.70 8.48
C THR A 81 4.77 -9.51 7.61
N PRO A 82 5.93 -8.92 7.89
CA PRO A 82 6.50 -7.89 7.02
C PRO A 82 6.92 -8.44 5.66
N VAL A 83 6.79 -7.62 4.60
CA VAL A 83 7.28 -7.89 3.24
C VAL A 83 8.35 -6.84 2.88
N PRO A 84 9.61 -6.99 3.37
CA PRO A 84 10.66 -5.99 3.18
C PRO A 84 11.02 -5.78 1.71
N GLY A 85 10.91 -6.82 0.88
CA GLY A 85 11.19 -6.75 -0.55
C GLY A 85 10.40 -5.69 -1.31
N PHE A 86 9.20 -5.32 -0.86
CA PHE A 86 8.47 -4.22 -1.47
C PHE A 86 9.23 -2.89 -1.33
N GLY A 87 9.66 -2.56 -0.12
CA GLY A 87 10.40 -1.32 0.13
C GLY A 87 11.77 -1.30 -0.57
N GLU A 88 12.45 -2.45 -0.63
CA GLU A 88 13.74 -2.61 -1.32
C GLU A 88 13.59 -2.35 -2.81
N LEU A 89 12.69 -3.05 -3.48
CA LEU A 89 12.44 -2.89 -4.92
C LEU A 89 11.89 -1.50 -5.25
N PHE A 90 10.99 -0.96 -4.42
CA PHE A 90 10.48 0.40 -4.62
C PHE A 90 11.61 1.44 -4.62
N ARG A 91 12.53 1.37 -3.65
CA ARG A 91 13.68 2.29 -3.60
C ARG A 91 14.66 2.06 -4.74
N GLN A 92 14.90 0.82 -5.14
CA GLN A 92 15.73 0.51 -6.31
C GLN A 92 15.16 1.12 -7.60
N LEU A 93 13.87 0.96 -7.84
CA LEU A 93 13.20 1.54 -9.02
C LEU A 93 13.18 3.08 -8.94
N SER A 94 12.93 3.64 -7.75
CA SER A 94 12.97 5.08 -7.52
C SER A 94 14.35 5.67 -7.74
N PHE A 95 15.43 4.94 -7.45
CA PHE A 95 16.80 5.38 -7.65
C PHE A 95 17.09 5.71 -9.12
N ASN A 96 16.53 4.94 -10.05
CA ASN A 96 16.69 5.18 -11.49
C ASN A 96 16.11 6.55 -11.95
N GLN A 97 15.15 7.09 -11.18
CA GLN A 97 14.48 8.36 -11.50
C GLN A 97 15.00 9.53 -10.63
N LEU A 98 15.26 9.26 -9.36
CA LEU A 98 15.51 10.27 -8.32
C LEU A 98 16.97 10.28 -7.81
N GLY A 99 17.80 9.33 -8.23
CA GLY A 99 19.14 9.16 -7.70
C GLY A 99 19.12 8.94 -6.18
N SER A 100 20.07 9.54 -5.46
CA SER A 100 20.22 9.37 -4.01
C SER A 100 19.01 9.83 -3.18
N ALA A 101 18.13 10.69 -3.71
CA ALA A 101 16.91 11.09 -3.02
C ALA A 101 15.96 9.91 -2.75
N ALA A 102 16.08 8.82 -3.51
CA ALA A 102 15.34 7.58 -3.28
C ALA A 102 15.58 6.96 -1.88
N LEU A 103 16.70 7.28 -1.22
CA LEU A 103 16.97 6.89 0.17
C LEU A 103 15.88 7.36 1.14
N GLN A 104 15.24 8.50 0.84
CA GLN A 104 14.18 9.07 1.67
C GLN A 104 12.78 8.57 1.28
N SER A 105 12.67 7.69 0.31
CA SER A 105 11.38 7.12 -0.11
C SER A 105 10.92 6.07 0.88
N GLY A 106 10.08 6.47 1.82
CA GLY A 106 9.45 5.55 2.78
C GLY A 106 8.43 4.67 2.08
N ALA A 107 8.71 3.37 1.98
CA ALA A 107 7.81 2.38 1.44
C ALA A 107 7.94 1.08 2.23
N LEU A 108 6.81 0.48 2.61
CA LEU A 108 6.75 -0.79 3.31
C LEU A 108 5.50 -1.56 2.93
N ALA A 109 5.55 -2.88 3.08
CA ALA A 109 4.39 -3.74 2.92
C ALA A 109 4.41 -4.88 3.94
N GLY A 110 3.27 -5.53 4.10
CA GLY A 110 3.13 -6.71 4.94
C GLY A 110 1.73 -7.30 4.89
N LEU A 111 1.58 -8.44 5.54
CA LEU A 111 0.30 -9.10 5.76
C LEU A 111 -0.15 -8.88 7.20
N ALA A 112 -1.45 -8.66 7.38
CA ALA A 112 -2.11 -8.61 8.67
C ALA A 112 -3.49 -9.26 8.55
N ASN A 113 -3.76 -10.31 9.30
CA ASN A 113 -5.02 -11.07 9.25
C ASN A 113 -5.43 -11.45 7.80
N GLY A 114 -4.46 -11.85 6.97
CA GLY A 114 -4.71 -12.17 5.55
C GLY A 114 -5.05 -10.95 4.67
N THR A 115 -4.93 -9.73 5.18
CA THR A 115 -5.00 -8.49 4.38
C THR A 115 -3.58 -8.11 3.96
N LEU A 116 -3.34 -7.93 2.68
CA LEU A 116 -2.08 -7.44 2.15
C LEU A 116 -2.08 -5.91 2.15
N ILE A 117 -1.07 -5.30 2.76
CA ILE A 117 -1.03 -3.86 2.97
C ILE A 117 0.23 -3.28 2.33
N PHE A 118 0.08 -2.24 1.53
CA PHE A 118 1.18 -1.48 0.92
C PHE A 118 1.12 -0.03 1.35
N ALA A 119 2.23 0.53 1.81
CA ALA A 119 2.37 1.94 2.09
C ALA A 119 3.49 2.54 1.24
N MET A 120 3.22 3.70 0.61
CA MET A 120 4.09 4.36 -0.35
C MET A 120 4.04 5.88 -0.21
N PRO A 121 5.02 6.62 -0.76
CA PRO A 121 4.98 8.09 -0.77
C PRO A 121 3.73 8.64 -1.46
N GLY A 122 3.25 9.81 -1.03
CA GLY A 122 2.01 10.42 -1.50
C GLY A 122 2.09 11.12 -2.86
N SER A 123 3.23 11.13 -3.55
CA SER A 123 3.33 11.73 -4.88
C SER A 123 2.71 10.84 -5.96
N GLY A 124 2.08 11.43 -6.97
CA GLY A 124 1.48 10.68 -8.07
C GLY A 124 2.48 9.77 -8.79
N GLY A 125 3.70 10.24 -9.02
CA GLY A 125 4.76 9.42 -9.64
C GLY A 125 5.15 8.22 -8.79
N ALA A 126 5.25 8.36 -7.47
CA ALA A 126 5.53 7.26 -6.55
C ALA A 126 4.38 6.24 -6.53
N CYS A 127 3.13 6.72 -6.49
CA CYS A 127 1.94 5.87 -6.56
C CYS A 127 1.89 5.09 -7.88
N GLN A 128 2.12 5.75 -8.99
CA GLN A 128 2.14 5.12 -10.31
C GLN A 128 3.24 4.06 -10.43
N LEU A 129 4.46 4.38 -9.99
CA LEU A 129 5.60 3.46 -9.98
C LEU A 129 5.28 2.20 -9.15
N ALA A 130 4.83 2.39 -7.91
CA ALA A 130 4.48 1.28 -7.01
C ALA A 130 3.40 0.39 -7.60
N MET A 131 2.32 0.98 -8.10
CA MET A 131 1.19 0.24 -8.66
C MET A 131 1.60 -0.56 -9.89
N GLN A 132 2.20 0.08 -10.88
CA GLN A 132 2.45 -0.56 -12.18
C GLN A 132 3.59 -1.57 -12.13
N GLN A 133 4.65 -1.30 -11.36
CA GLN A 133 5.85 -2.13 -11.36
C GLN A 133 5.85 -3.21 -10.28
N LEU A 134 5.13 -2.99 -9.18
CA LEU A 134 5.21 -3.89 -8.02
C LEU A 134 3.85 -4.43 -7.59
N ILE A 135 2.84 -3.57 -7.40
CA ILE A 135 1.60 -3.98 -6.73
C ILE A 135 0.69 -4.76 -7.67
N LEU A 136 0.30 -4.19 -8.81
CA LEU A 136 -0.62 -4.84 -9.74
C LEU A 136 -0.10 -6.21 -10.23
N PRO A 137 1.19 -6.39 -10.58
CA PRO A 137 1.71 -7.72 -10.90
C PRO A 137 1.54 -8.74 -9.77
N GLN A 138 1.65 -8.30 -8.50
CA GLN A 138 1.51 -9.17 -7.35
C GLN A 138 0.05 -9.44 -6.95
N LEU A 139 -0.89 -8.68 -7.50
CA LEU A 139 -2.34 -8.90 -7.34
C LEU A 139 -2.96 -9.65 -8.54
N ASP A 140 -2.17 -10.00 -9.55
CA ASP A 140 -2.61 -10.84 -10.67
C ASP A 140 -2.17 -12.29 -10.46
N SER A 141 -3.15 -13.20 -10.38
CA SER A 141 -2.94 -14.65 -10.23
C SER A 141 -2.13 -15.29 -11.36
N LYS A 142 -2.03 -14.63 -12.52
CA LYS A 142 -1.28 -15.11 -13.69
C LYS A 142 0.20 -14.76 -13.61
N THR A 143 0.60 -13.89 -12.68
CA THR A 143 2.01 -13.51 -12.53
C THR A 143 2.81 -14.67 -11.95
N GLY A 144 3.75 -15.17 -12.70
CA GLY A 144 4.68 -16.20 -12.26
C GLY A 144 6.05 -15.63 -11.86
N PRO A 145 6.86 -16.39 -11.10
CA PRO A 145 6.57 -17.71 -10.56
C PRO A 145 5.71 -17.66 -9.27
N CYS A 146 5.58 -16.50 -8.62
CA CYS A 146 4.83 -16.29 -7.37
C CYS A 146 4.10 -14.96 -7.40
N ASN A 147 2.98 -14.89 -6.69
CA ASN A 147 2.20 -13.67 -6.44
C ASN A 147 1.51 -13.77 -5.08
N PHE A 148 0.94 -12.66 -4.59
CA PHE A 148 0.29 -12.62 -3.28
C PHE A 148 -1.19 -13.06 -3.29
N VAL A 149 -1.79 -13.35 -4.43
CA VAL A 149 -3.24 -13.66 -4.52
C VAL A 149 -3.62 -14.84 -3.62
N ALA A 150 -2.75 -15.87 -3.55
CA ALA A 150 -3.01 -17.04 -2.71
C ALA A 150 -2.86 -16.79 -1.19
N HIS A 151 -2.30 -15.66 -0.79
CA HIS A 151 -1.99 -15.33 0.62
C HIS A 151 -3.02 -14.38 1.25
N VAL A 152 -3.91 -13.80 0.44
CA VAL A 152 -4.96 -12.93 0.97
C VAL A 152 -6.17 -13.73 1.44
N LYS A 153 -6.88 -13.20 2.43
CA LYS A 153 -8.12 -13.81 2.95
C LYS A 153 -9.14 -14.02 1.84
N ASN A 154 -9.95 -15.06 1.97
CA ASN A 154 -11.01 -15.42 1.01
C ASN A 154 -10.51 -15.59 -0.44
N SER A 155 -9.23 -15.89 -0.63
CA SER A 155 -8.70 -16.20 -1.95
C SER A 155 -9.29 -17.51 -2.47
N PRO A 156 -9.75 -17.56 -3.73
CA PRO A 156 -10.17 -18.81 -4.37
C PRO A 156 -8.97 -19.73 -4.68
N LEU A 157 -7.75 -19.21 -4.62
CA LEU A 157 -6.52 -19.96 -4.88
C LEU A 157 -6.01 -20.57 -3.57
N LYS A 158 -5.56 -21.82 -3.64
CA LYS A 158 -4.79 -22.42 -2.53
C LYS A 158 -3.39 -21.82 -2.56
N SER A 159 -2.83 -21.51 -1.40
CA SER A 159 -1.41 -21.16 -1.29
C SER A 159 -0.58 -22.24 -1.98
N CYS A 160 0.40 -21.86 -2.78
CA CYS A 160 1.39 -22.81 -3.29
C CYS A 160 1.96 -23.52 -2.08
N GLY A 161 1.68 -24.82 -1.98
CA GLY A 161 2.09 -25.63 -0.84
C GLY A 161 3.61 -25.59 -0.69
N ALA A 162 4.04 -25.57 0.56
CA ALA A 162 5.41 -25.84 0.93
C ALA A 162 5.80 -27.25 0.50
#